data_064915a91ff1683ededf9964e5ef83a6
#
_entry.id   064915a91ff1683ededf9964e5ef83a6
#
_cell.length_a   1.000
_cell.length_b   1.000
_cell.length_c   1.000
_cell.angle_alpha   90.00
_cell.angle_beta   90.00
_cell.angle_gamma   90.00
#
_symmetry.space_group_name_H-M   'P 1'
#
loop_
_entity.id
_entity.type
_entity.pdbx_description
1 polymer ?
#
loop_
_entity_poly.entity_id
_entity_poly.type
_entity_poly.pdbx_seq_one_letter_code
_entity_poly.pdbx_strand_id
1 'polypeptide(L)'
;MPTFTVYVALRAATAVDDATVDAVAAGLRRGDEELRVWREPDRAVLRASTECDADDLDAALGLAHALGEQVQELCPGDVLEAAALGDEDSQVWRAWL
;
A
#
# COMPACT_ATOMS: atom_id res chain seq x y z
N MET A 1 1.33 18.78 11.07
CA MET A 1 1.29 18.06 9.79
C MET A 1 -0.02 17.33 9.65
N PRO A 2 -0.69 17.43 8.51
CA PRO A 2 -1.89 16.64 8.30
C PRO A 2 -1.58 15.15 8.20
N THR A 3 -2.53 14.34 8.64
CA THR A 3 -2.43 12.88 8.58
C THR A 3 -3.21 12.38 7.36
N PHE A 4 -2.59 11.50 6.60
CA PHE A 4 -3.18 10.87 5.43
C PHE A 4 -3.18 9.36 5.58
N THR A 5 -4.17 8.71 4.98
CA THR A 5 -4.12 7.27 4.77
C THR A 5 -3.50 7.01 3.40
N VAL A 6 -2.43 6.25 3.36
CA VAL A 6 -1.81 5.80 2.10
C VAL A 6 -2.16 4.34 1.86
N TYR A 7 -2.36 4.00 0.59
CA TYR A 7 -2.88 2.71 0.18
C TYR A 7 -2.23 2.25 -1.11
N VAL A 8 -1.97 0.96 -1.21
CA VAL A 8 -1.48 0.36 -2.46
C VAL A 8 -2.19 -0.97 -2.71
N ALA A 9 -2.35 -1.30 -3.99
CA ALA A 9 -2.77 -2.60 -4.45
C ALA A 9 -1.71 -3.15 -5.41
N LEU A 10 -1.32 -4.40 -5.21
CA LEU A 10 -0.30 -5.06 -6.00
C LEU A 10 -0.86 -6.38 -6.56
N ARG A 11 -0.68 -6.59 -7.87
CA ARG A 11 -0.93 -7.89 -8.48
C ARG A 11 0.33 -8.73 -8.34
N ALA A 12 0.25 -9.78 -7.53
CA ALA A 12 1.39 -10.67 -7.30
C ALA A 12 1.70 -11.53 -8.53
N ALA A 13 2.96 -11.88 -8.70
CA ALA A 13 3.41 -12.79 -9.77
C ALA A 13 2.89 -14.22 -9.56
N THR A 14 2.62 -14.58 -8.31
CA THR A 14 2.06 -15.88 -7.93
C THR A 14 0.86 -15.69 -7.01
N ALA A 15 0.11 -16.76 -6.75
CA ALA A 15 -1.04 -16.69 -5.84
C ALA A 15 -0.61 -16.20 -4.45
N VAL A 16 -1.44 -15.34 -3.85
CA VAL A 16 -1.20 -14.80 -2.51
C VAL A 16 -1.97 -15.65 -1.50
N ASP A 17 -1.27 -16.15 -0.50
CA ASP A 17 -1.86 -16.88 0.63
C ASP A 17 -1.70 -16.10 1.94
N ASP A 18 -2.22 -16.64 3.03
CA ASP A 18 -2.15 -15.98 4.32
C ASP A 18 -0.71 -15.86 4.82
N ALA A 19 0.15 -16.83 4.50
CA ALA A 19 1.57 -16.76 4.86
C ALA A 19 2.27 -15.60 4.15
N THR A 20 1.93 -15.34 2.89
CA THR A 20 2.45 -14.19 2.13
C THR A 20 2.00 -12.89 2.77
N VAL A 21 0.72 -12.77 3.13
CA VAL A 21 0.18 -11.58 3.81
C VAL A 21 0.94 -11.33 5.12
N ASP A 22 1.14 -12.37 5.93
CA ASP A 22 1.85 -12.26 7.20
C ASP A 22 3.31 -11.84 7.01
N ALA A 23 3.99 -12.38 6.00
CA ALA A 23 5.38 -12.05 5.70
C ALA A 23 5.51 -10.58 5.25
N VAL A 24 4.61 -10.10 4.40
CA VAL A 24 4.60 -8.71 3.95
C VAL A 24 4.32 -7.78 5.13
N ALA A 25 3.32 -8.09 5.94
CA ALA A 25 2.99 -7.29 7.12
C ALA A 25 4.18 -7.19 8.08
N ALA A 26 4.87 -8.31 8.33
CA ALA A 26 6.05 -8.33 9.20
C ALA A 26 7.20 -7.49 8.61
N GLY A 27 7.42 -7.58 7.30
CA GLY A 27 8.48 -6.83 6.61
C GLY A 27 8.23 -5.33 6.53
N LEU A 28 6.96 -4.91 6.50
CA LEU A 28 6.58 -3.49 6.42
C LEU A 28 6.46 -2.82 7.79
N ARG A 29 6.29 -3.60 8.84
CA ARG A 29 5.99 -3.05 10.17
C ARG A 29 7.14 -2.20 10.69
N ARG A 30 6.86 -0.95 11.04
CA ARG A 30 7.83 0.02 11.53
C ARG A 30 7.31 0.73 12.77
N GLY A 31 7.44 0.13 13.93
CA GLY A 31 7.03 0.75 15.17
C GLY A 31 5.51 0.85 15.34
N ASP A 32 5.02 2.06 15.63
CA ASP A 32 3.63 2.29 16.04
C ASP A 32 2.66 2.57 14.89
N GLU A 33 3.07 2.38 13.65
CA GLU A 33 2.22 2.67 12.49
C GLU A 33 1.05 1.70 12.41
N GLU A 34 -0.15 2.23 12.11
CA GLU A 34 -1.33 1.42 11.84
C GLU A 34 -1.25 0.85 10.44
N LEU A 35 -0.56 -0.26 10.31
CA LEU A 35 -0.41 -0.96 9.05
C LEU A 35 -1.44 -2.07 8.95
N ARG A 36 -2.12 -2.12 7.79
CA ARG A 36 -3.02 -3.22 7.45
C ARG A 36 -2.58 -3.82 6.13
N VAL A 37 -2.51 -5.15 6.10
CA VAL A 37 -2.19 -5.90 4.88
C VAL A 37 -3.25 -6.99 4.72
N TRP A 38 -3.84 -7.10 3.52
CA TRP A 38 -4.85 -8.12 3.26
C TRP A 38 -4.79 -8.55 1.80
N ARG A 39 -5.46 -9.65 1.48
CA ARG A 39 -5.56 -10.16 0.12
C ARG A 39 -7.02 -10.28 -0.32
N GLU A 40 -7.24 -10.27 -1.63
CA GLU A 40 -8.53 -10.63 -2.19
C GLU A 40 -8.56 -12.15 -2.40
N PRO A 41 -9.58 -12.87 -1.87
CA PRO A 41 -9.57 -14.33 -1.87
C PRO A 41 -9.48 -14.99 -3.25
N ASP A 42 -10.09 -14.38 -4.27
CA ASP A 42 -10.20 -14.97 -5.60
C ASP A 42 -9.20 -14.38 -6.60
N ARG A 43 -8.25 -13.56 -6.14
CA ARG A 43 -7.30 -12.86 -7.00
C ARG A 43 -5.91 -12.86 -6.40
N ALA A 44 -4.90 -12.80 -7.28
CA ALA A 44 -3.53 -12.64 -6.84
C ALA A 44 -3.23 -11.15 -6.52
N VAL A 45 -4.09 -10.52 -5.73
CA VAL A 45 -3.97 -9.10 -5.37
C VAL A 45 -3.75 -8.97 -3.87
N LEU A 46 -2.65 -8.31 -3.53
CA LEU A 46 -2.31 -7.94 -2.16
C LEU A 46 -2.54 -6.44 -1.99
N ARG A 47 -3.15 -6.06 -0.88
CA ARG A 47 -3.42 -4.66 -0.55
C ARG A 47 -2.77 -4.31 0.78
N ALA A 48 -2.28 -3.09 0.88
CA ALA A 48 -1.68 -2.57 2.11
C ALA A 48 -2.11 -1.12 2.31
N SER A 49 -2.35 -0.75 3.55
CA SER A 49 -2.61 0.65 3.91
C SER A 49 -1.99 0.98 5.26
N THR A 50 -1.61 2.24 5.41
CA THR A 50 -1.10 2.77 6.67
C THR A 50 -1.41 4.25 6.76
N GLU A 51 -1.35 4.81 7.96
CA GLU A 51 -1.44 6.26 8.15
C GLU A 51 -0.05 6.87 8.15
N CYS A 52 0.05 8.07 7.62
CA CYS A 52 1.30 8.83 7.63
C CYS A 52 1.02 10.32 7.74
N ASP A 53 2.00 11.06 8.23
CA ASP A 53 1.98 12.51 8.23
C ASP A 53 2.74 13.03 7.01
N ALA A 54 2.17 14.00 6.32
CA ALA A 54 2.79 14.62 5.16
C ALA A 54 2.37 16.09 5.07
N ASP A 55 3.19 16.90 4.39
CA ASP A 55 2.92 18.33 4.24
C ASP A 55 1.68 18.59 3.39
N ASP A 56 1.47 17.79 2.36
CA ASP A 56 0.36 17.94 1.44
C ASP A 56 0.01 16.60 0.79
N LEU A 57 -1.01 16.63 -0.05
CA LEU A 57 -1.52 15.44 -0.73
C LEU A 57 -0.49 14.84 -1.70
N ASP A 58 0.28 15.68 -2.39
CA ASP A 58 1.33 15.22 -3.31
C ASP A 58 2.44 14.47 -2.56
N ALA A 59 2.85 15.00 -1.41
CA ALA A 59 3.83 14.33 -0.56
C ALA A 59 3.30 12.99 -0.04
N ALA A 60 2.01 12.95 0.36
CA ALA A 60 1.37 11.72 0.81
C ALA A 60 1.31 10.68 -0.32
N LEU A 61 1.00 11.09 -1.54
CA LEU A 61 1.00 10.17 -2.69
C LEU A 61 2.40 9.62 -2.96
N GLY A 62 3.44 10.44 -2.80
CA GLY A 62 4.84 9.97 -2.86
C GLY A 62 5.13 8.87 -1.85
N LEU A 63 4.58 8.99 -0.63
CA LEU A 63 4.71 7.96 0.40
C LEU A 63 3.93 6.68 0.03
N ALA A 64 2.79 6.82 -0.64
CA ALA A 64 2.04 5.67 -1.15
C ALA A 64 2.85 4.92 -2.22
N HIS A 65 3.52 5.61 -3.13
CA HIS A 65 4.41 4.99 -4.11
C HIS A 65 5.59 4.28 -3.44
N ALA A 66 6.18 4.89 -2.41
CA ALA A 66 7.25 4.27 -1.64
C ALA A 66 6.77 3.00 -0.94
N LEU A 67 5.56 3.01 -0.39
CA LEU A 67 4.95 1.82 0.20
C LEU A 67 4.79 0.72 -0.86
N GLY A 68 4.36 1.07 -2.07
CA GLY A 68 4.25 0.14 -3.19
C GLY A 68 5.58 -0.53 -3.54
N GLU A 69 6.66 0.24 -3.57
CA GLU A 69 8.00 -0.29 -3.82
C GLU A 69 8.42 -1.27 -2.73
N GLN A 70 8.14 -0.96 -1.48
CA GLN A 70 8.44 -1.84 -0.35
C GLN A 70 7.65 -3.15 -0.42
N VAL A 71 6.37 -3.06 -0.79
CA VAL A 71 5.55 -4.26 -0.99
C VAL A 71 6.10 -5.11 -2.12
N GLN A 72 6.54 -4.50 -3.23
CA GLN A 72 7.14 -5.22 -4.35
C GLN A 72 8.42 -5.98 -3.96
N GLU A 73 9.21 -5.44 -3.05
CA GLU A 73 10.41 -6.11 -2.55
C GLU A 73 10.07 -7.38 -1.77
N LEU A 74 8.95 -7.37 -1.06
CA LEU A 74 8.52 -8.49 -0.21
C LEU A 74 7.61 -9.48 -0.95
N CYS A 75 6.89 -9.00 -1.96
CA CYS A 75 5.97 -9.80 -2.77
C CYS A 75 6.10 -9.34 -4.22
N PRO A 76 6.92 -10.01 -5.04
CA PRO A 76 7.12 -9.60 -6.43
C PRO A 76 5.82 -9.54 -7.23
N GLY A 77 5.67 -8.47 -8.00
CA GLY A 77 4.46 -8.24 -8.78
C GLY A 77 4.42 -6.83 -9.33
N ASP A 78 3.23 -6.43 -9.80
CA ASP A 78 2.98 -5.11 -10.38
C ASP A 78 2.08 -4.29 -9.46
N VAL A 79 2.49 -3.07 -9.16
CA VAL A 79 1.63 -2.13 -8.43
C VAL A 79 0.52 -1.67 -9.38
N LEU A 80 -0.72 -1.93 -8.98
CA LEU A 80 -1.90 -1.56 -9.77
C LEU A 80 -2.43 -0.19 -9.39
N GLU A 81 -2.32 0.18 -8.13
CA GLU A 81 -2.92 1.39 -7.60
C GLU A 81 -2.12 1.88 -6.40
N ALA A 82 -1.95 3.19 -6.32
CA ALA A 82 -1.42 3.86 -5.14
C ALA A 82 -2.31 5.08 -4.86
N ALA A 83 -2.68 5.29 -3.61
CA ALA A 83 -3.60 6.35 -3.24
C ALA A 83 -3.19 7.03 -1.95
N ALA A 84 -3.53 8.31 -1.86
CA ALA A 84 -3.42 9.08 -0.63
C ALA A 84 -4.79 9.69 -0.34
N LEU A 85 -5.28 9.48 0.88
CA LEU A 85 -6.61 9.91 1.32
C LEU A 85 -6.46 10.83 2.52
N GLY A 86 -6.86 12.07 2.36
CA GLY A 86 -6.94 13.05 3.44
C GLY A 86 -8.39 13.23 3.90
N ASP A 87 -8.62 14.18 4.82
CA ASP A 87 -9.96 14.46 5.35
C ASP A 87 -10.90 15.03 4.27
N GLU A 88 -10.38 15.82 3.36
CA GLU A 88 -11.17 16.52 2.33
C GLU A 88 -10.77 16.16 0.91
N ASP A 89 -9.53 15.66 0.73
CA ASP A 89 -8.95 15.43 -0.58
C ASP A 89 -8.42 14.01 -0.70
N SER A 90 -8.37 13.54 -1.94
CA SER A 90 -7.73 12.26 -2.24
C SER A 90 -7.06 12.32 -3.62
N GLN A 91 -6.00 11.54 -3.78
CA GLN A 91 -5.34 11.32 -5.07
C GLN A 91 -5.13 9.83 -5.28
N VAL A 92 -5.41 9.36 -6.49
CA VAL A 92 -5.27 7.95 -6.84
C VAL A 92 -4.48 7.85 -8.14
N TRP A 93 -3.42 7.04 -8.11
CA TRP A 93 -2.69 6.65 -9.29
C TRP A 93 -3.04 5.21 -9.64
N ARG A 94 -3.30 4.94 -10.92
CA ARG A 94 -3.62 3.59 -11.42
C ARG A 94 -2.78 3.25 -12.63
N ALA A 95 -2.25 2.02 -12.64
CA ALA A 95 -1.35 1.57 -13.68
C ALA A 95 -2.00 1.43 -15.06
N TRP A 96 -3.32 1.26 -15.13
CA TRP A 96 -4.05 1.05 -16.39
C TRP A 96 -4.72 2.29 -16.94
N LEU A 97 -4.44 3.44 -16.40
CA LEU A 97 -4.97 4.72 -16.91
C LEU A 97 -4.05 5.35 -17.93
#